data_6c302f6fd84e64c5a7e1e53f786a2de0
#
_entry.id   6c302f6fd84e64c5a7e1e53f786a2de0
#
_cell.length_a   1.000
_cell.length_b   1.000
_cell.length_c   1.000
_cell.angle_alpha   90.00
_cell.angle_beta   90.00
_cell.angle_gamma   90.00
#
_symmetry.space_group_name_H-M   'P 1'
#
loop_
_entity.id
_entity.type
_entity.pdbx_description
1 polymer ?
#
loop_
_entity_poly.entity_id
_entity_poly.type
_entity_poly.pdbx_seq_one_letter_code
_entity_poly.pdbx_strand_id
1 'polypeptide(L)'
;TITNNAPNSFPLGDTIIIWNATDEFGNSASSQQVISVQPCGKSLSYYNQIFGTPADETIVGTDVADLIFAFAGDDMIFGGDGNDCIIGGSGDDLIWGNTGDDHLVGGEGNDILKGFSGDDQLTGGIGTDALDGGDGYDLSYDSASDIIIKCEIQN
;
A
#
# COMPACT_ATOMS: atom_id res chain seq x y z
N THR A 1 -30.75 1.08 22.67
CA THR A 1 -29.79 1.87 21.89
C THR A 1 -28.58 1.01 21.58
N ILE A 2 -28.07 1.10 20.37
CA ILE A 2 -26.82 0.47 19.95
C ILE A 2 -25.84 1.59 19.59
N THR A 3 -24.63 1.53 20.13
CA THR A 3 -23.57 2.51 19.85
C THR A 3 -22.24 1.77 19.63
N ASN A 4 -21.31 2.43 18.96
CA ASN A 4 -19.95 1.93 18.82
C ASN A 4 -18.96 3.11 18.81
N ASN A 5 -17.67 2.79 18.91
CA ASN A 5 -16.57 3.72 18.87
C ASN A 5 -15.81 3.69 17.51
N ALA A 6 -16.42 3.13 16.46
CA ALA A 6 -15.75 3.01 15.17
C ALA A 6 -15.32 4.39 14.65
N PRO A 7 -14.07 4.55 14.20
CA PRO A 7 -13.60 5.78 13.56
C PRO A 7 -14.21 5.94 12.15
N ASN A 8 -14.16 7.15 11.61
CA ASN A 8 -14.62 7.42 10.23
C ASN A 8 -13.69 6.76 9.17
N SER A 9 -12.44 6.51 9.54
CA SER A 9 -11.46 5.76 8.75
C SER A 9 -10.66 4.84 9.67
N PHE A 10 -10.19 3.72 9.14
CA PHE A 10 -9.38 2.77 9.90
C PHE A 10 -7.91 3.02 9.61
N PRO A 11 -7.08 3.34 10.63
CA PRO A 11 -5.63 3.43 10.47
C PRO A 11 -5.04 2.05 10.16
N LEU A 12 -3.80 2.05 9.67
CA LEU A 12 -3.04 0.81 9.51
C LEU A 12 -2.88 0.07 10.85
N GLY A 13 -2.88 -1.26 10.77
CA GLY A 13 -2.81 -2.13 11.93
C GLY A 13 -4.19 -2.44 12.50
N ASP A 14 -4.23 -2.81 13.77
CA ASP A 14 -5.43 -3.28 14.43
C ASP A 14 -6.20 -2.14 15.10
N THR A 15 -7.48 -2.03 14.73
CA THR A 15 -8.44 -1.14 15.41
C THR A 15 -9.48 -1.96 16.13
N ILE A 16 -9.63 -1.75 17.44
CA ILE A 16 -10.65 -2.43 18.25
C ILE A 16 -11.92 -1.60 18.25
N ILE A 17 -13.00 -2.17 17.73
CA ILE A 17 -14.34 -1.58 17.79
C ILE A 17 -15.09 -2.22 18.95
N ILE A 18 -15.63 -1.37 19.84
CA ILE A 18 -16.48 -1.81 20.95
C ILE A 18 -17.92 -1.48 20.61
N TRP A 19 -18.73 -2.50 20.50
CA TRP A 19 -20.18 -2.39 20.31
C TRP A 19 -20.88 -2.48 21.66
N ASN A 20 -21.70 -1.49 21.99
CA ASN A 20 -22.47 -1.47 23.21
C ASN A 20 -23.96 -1.47 22.87
N ALA A 21 -24.72 -2.31 23.51
CA ALA A 21 -26.16 -2.36 23.44
C ALA A 21 -26.77 -2.14 24.82
N THR A 22 -27.78 -1.26 24.91
CA THR A 22 -28.52 -1.00 26.16
C THR A 22 -30.01 -1.07 25.88
N ASP A 23 -30.75 -1.84 26.66
CA ASP A 23 -32.20 -1.98 26.57
C ASP A 23 -32.92 -0.82 27.27
N GLU A 24 -34.24 -0.83 27.25
CA GLU A 24 -35.07 0.19 27.88
C GLU A 24 -35.07 0.12 29.42
N PHE A 25 -34.60 -0.99 29.97
CA PHE A 25 -34.48 -1.22 31.43
C PHE A 25 -33.07 -0.89 31.95
N GLY A 26 -32.15 -0.49 31.09
CA GLY A 26 -30.80 -0.14 31.47
C GLY A 26 -29.82 -1.31 31.50
N ASN A 27 -30.24 -2.51 31.08
CA ASN A 27 -29.31 -3.63 30.96
C ASN A 27 -28.38 -3.40 29.74
N SER A 28 -27.09 -3.67 29.92
CA SER A 28 -26.08 -3.42 28.90
C SER A 28 -25.28 -4.68 28.60
N ALA A 29 -24.93 -4.83 27.32
CA ALA A 29 -24.00 -5.83 26.82
C ALA A 29 -22.99 -5.18 25.91
N SER A 30 -21.77 -5.66 25.89
CA SER A 30 -20.73 -5.21 24.97
C SER A 30 -20.08 -6.36 24.22
N SER A 31 -19.63 -6.09 23.01
CA SER A 31 -18.86 -7.01 22.18
C SER A 31 -17.71 -6.25 21.55
N GLN A 32 -16.61 -6.94 21.27
CA GLN A 32 -15.45 -6.37 20.58
C GLN A 32 -15.31 -6.98 19.20
N GLN A 33 -14.92 -6.14 18.25
CA GLN A 33 -14.51 -6.54 16.90
C GLN A 33 -13.14 -5.93 16.63
N VAL A 34 -12.21 -6.73 16.11
CA VAL A 34 -10.92 -6.24 15.61
C VAL A 34 -11.03 -6.07 14.12
N ILE A 35 -10.73 -4.87 13.63
CA ILE A 35 -10.53 -4.59 12.21
C ILE A 35 -9.03 -4.39 12.02
N SER A 36 -8.42 -5.25 11.21
CA SER A 36 -7.00 -5.20 10.91
C SER A 36 -6.81 -4.69 9.47
N VAL A 37 -6.21 -3.52 9.34
CA VAL A 37 -5.82 -2.96 8.04
C VAL A 37 -4.35 -3.29 7.81
N GLN A 38 -4.11 -4.22 6.89
CA GLN A 38 -2.78 -4.74 6.60
C GLN A 38 -2.32 -4.21 5.24
N PRO A 39 -1.26 -3.40 5.17
CA PRO A 39 -0.71 -2.97 3.89
C PRO A 39 -0.18 -4.20 3.15
N CYS A 40 -0.44 -4.27 1.84
CA CYS A 40 0.02 -5.36 0.97
C CYS A 40 -0.22 -6.78 1.56
N GLY A 41 -1.29 -6.96 2.34
CA GLY A 41 -1.71 -8.25 2.88
C GLY A 41 -0.85 -8.83 4.02
N LYS A 42 0.09 -8.08 4.57
CA LYS A 42 0.94 -8.49 5.70
C LYS A 42 0.76 -7.56 6.91
N SER A 43 1.08 -8.06 8.11
CA SER A 43 1.07 -7.25 9.31
C SER A 43 2.18 -6.20 9.30
N LEU A 44 1.99 -5.07 10.01
CA LEU A 44 3.01 -4.03 10.14
C LEU A 44 4.33 -4.55 10.72
N SER A 45 4.27 -5.55 11.58
CA SER A 45 5.46 -6.17 12.19
C SER A 45 6.29 -7.02 11.22
N TYR A 46 5.77 -7.29 10.03
CA TYR A 46 6.50 -7.99 8.97
C TYR A 46 7.53 -7.09 8.31
N TYR A 47 7.25 -5.76 8.26
CA TYR A 47 8.04 -4.80 7.53
C TYR A 47 8.94 -3.95 8.42
N ASN A 48 10.12 -3.58 7.91
CA ASN A 48 10.80 -2.38 8.33
C ASN A 48 10.04 -1.17 7.77
N GLN A 49 9.69 -0.18 8.58
CA GLN A 49 8.80 0.92 8.19
C GLN A 49 9.60 2.19 7.89
N ILE A 50 9.40 2.76 6.70
CA ILE A 50 10.06 3.97 6.22
C ILE A 50 8.98 4.98 5.79
N PHE A 51 9.06 6.19 6.30
CA PHE A 51 8.13 7.26 6.00
C PHE A 51 8.89 8.47 5.45
N GLY A 52 8.45 8.95 4.29
CA GLY A 52 8.88 10.20 3.67
C GLY A 52 8.18 11.42 4.26
N THR A 53 8.19 12.51 3.50
CA THR A 53 7.56 13.79 3.82
C THR A 53 6.73 14.28 2.62
N PRO A 54 5.99 15.39 2.71
CA PRO A 54 5.30 15.96 1.55
C PRO A 54 6.21 16.78 0.60
N ALA A 55 7.44 16.38 0.38
CA ALA A 55 8.40 17.08 -0.50
C ALA A 55 9.11 16.08 -1.40
N ASP A 56 9.53 16.47 -2.59
CA ASP A 56 10.29 15.63 -3.51
C ASP A 56 11.53 15.04 -2.84
N GLU A 57 11.58 13.71 -2.73
CA GLU A 57 12.60 12.99 -1.96
C GLU A 57 13.25 11.85 -2.77
N THR A 58 14.37 11.38 -2.25
CA THR A 58 14.94 10.09 -2.64
C THR A 58 14.92 9.18 -1.42
N ILE A 59 14.09 8.13 -1.49
CA ILE A 59 13.92 7.16 -0.41
C ILE A 59 14.58 5.84 -0.83
N VAL A 60 15.38 5.28 0.06
CA VAL A 60 16.07 4.00 -0.18
C VAL A 60 15.71 3.04 0.95
N GLY A 61 15.16 1.91 0.58
CA GLY A 61 14.86 0.79 1.47
C GLY A 61 16.11 0.02 1.91
N THR A 62 15.92 -1.18 2.36
CA THR A 62 16.97 -2.02 2.98
C THR A 62 17.13 -3.37 2.27
N ASP A 63 17.80 -4.33 2.91
CA ASP A 63 17.95 -5.71 2.41
C ASP A 63 16.87 -6.65 3.00
N VAL A 64 15.79 -6.12 3.57
CA VAL A 64 14.66 -6.88 4.14
C VAL A 64 13.34 -6.23 3.72
N ALA A 65 12.26 -6.95 3.85
CA ALA A 65 10.94 -6.42 3.49
C ALA A 65 10.62 -5.08 4.16
N ASP A 66 10.42 -4.05 3.35
CA ASP A 66 10.12 -2.67 3.76
C ASP A 66 8.66 -2.29 3.48
N LEU A 67 8.10 -1.46 4.35
CA LEU A 67 6.88 -0.72 4.12
C LEU A 67 7.24 0.75 3.97
N ILE A 68 7.14 1.26 2.74
CA ILE A 68 7.52 2.63 2.40
C ILE A 68 6.28 3.45 2.06
N PHE A 69 6.10 4.59 2.73
CA PHE A 69 5.13 5.63 2.39
C PHE A 69 5.88 6.92 2.07
N ALA A 70 5.83 7.37 0.81
CA ALA A 70 6.48 8.62 0.41
C ALA A 70 5.60 9.86 0.66
N PHE A 71 4.26 9.72 0.59
CA PHE A 71 3.20 10.72 0.83
C PHE A 71 2.93 11.64 -0.35
N ALA A 72 3.68 12.69 -0.55
CA ALA A 72 3.45 13.67 -1.61
C ALA A 72 4.78 14.28 -2.08
N GLY A 73 4.79 14.78 -3.29
CA GLY A 73 6.01 15.24 -3.97
C GLY A 73 6.32 14.29 -5.12
N ASP A 74 7.22 14.69 -6.01
CA ASP A 74 7.72 13.84 -7.08
C ASP A 74 8.91 13.03 -6.52
N ASP A 75 8.63 11.80 -6.07
CA ASP A 75 9.57 11.00 -5.30
C ASP A 75 10.33 9.98 -6.16
N MET A 76 11.55 9.66 -5.73
CA MET A 76 12.35 8.57 -6.28
C MET A 76 12.57 7.51 -5.20
N ILE A 77 11.97 6.32 -5.37
CA ILE A 77 11.89 5.30 -4.34
C ILE A 77 12.52 3.99 -4.81
N PHE A 78 13.38 3.43 -3.99
CA PHE A 78 14.05 2.15 -4.21
C PHE A 78 13.73 1.21 -3.05
N GLY A 79 13.05 0.09 -3.31
CA GLY A 79 12.75 -0.93 -2.29
C GLY A 79 14.01 -1.56 -1.73
N GLY A 80 14.77 -2.21 -2.55
CA GLY A 80 16.01 -2.89 -2.16
C GLY A 80 15.94 -4.40 -2.40
N ASP A 81 16.44 -5.17 -1.45
CA ASP A 81 16.17 -6.59 -1.42
C ASP A 81 15.00 -6.86 -0.46
N GLY A 82 14.19 -7.85 -0.76
CA GLY A 82 13.07 -8.22 0.12
C GLY A 82 11.74 -8.08 -0.59
N ASN A 83 10.67 -8.52 0.06
CA ASN A 83 9.31 -8.38 -0.50
C ASN A 83 8.70 -7.08 0.04
N ASP A 84 8.83 -6.02 -0.73
CA ASP A 84 8.53 -4.67 -0.31
C ASP A 84 7.07 -4.26 -0.57
N CYS A 85 6.58 -3.34 0.22
CA CYS A 85 5.30 -2.69 0.04
C CYS A 85 5.53 -1.18 -0.06
N ILE A 86 5.42 -0.63 -1.27
CA ILE A 86 5.78 0.76 -1.56
C ILE A 86 4.55 1.53 -2.03
N ILE A 87 4.30 2.68 -1.41
CA ILE A 87 3.22 3.59 -1.76
C ILE A 87 3.83 4.98 -1.98
N GLY A 88 3.83 5.44 -3.23
CA GLY A 88 4.29 6.77 -3.63
C GLY A 88 3.41 7.85 -3.02
N GLY A 89 2.21 7.99 -3.52
CA GLY A 89 1.22 8.87 -2.91
C GLY A 89 0.64 9.88 -3.88
N SER A 90 1.05 11.13 -3.84
CA SER A 90 0.62 12.13 -4.82
C SER A 90 1.83 12.88 -5.37
N GLY A 91 1.91 13.00 -6.68
CA GLY A 91 3.02 13.53 -7.47
C GLY A 91 3.42 12.52 -8.54
N ASP A 92 4.32 12.89 -9.42
CA ASP A 92 4.83 12.01 -10.48
C ASP A 92 6.02 11.18 -9.93
N ASP A 93 5.74 9.96 -9.44
CA ASP A 93 6.70 9.14 -8.70
C ASP A 93 7.49 8.19 -9.61
N LEU A 94 8.74 7.90 -9.22
CA LEU A 94 9.57 6.84 -9.78
C LEU A 94 9.82 5.77 -8.72
N ILE A 95 9.22 4.58 -8.90
CA ILE A 95 9.25 3.50 -7.92
C ILE A 95 9.93 2.26 -8.49
N TRP A 96 10.96 1.77 -7.83
CA TRP A 96 11.68 0.56 -8.17
C TRP A 96 11.61 -0.45 -7.01
N GLY A 97 10.99 -1.62 -7.25
CA GLY A 97 10.98 -2.73 -6.28
C GLY A 97 12.38 -3.30 -6.07
N ASN A 98 13.05 -3.65 -7.12
CA ASN A 98 14.33 -4.31 -7.29
C ASN A 98 14.27 -5.83 -7.10
N THR A 99 14.59 -6.40 -5.94
CA THR A 99 14.67 -7.86 -5.75
C THR A 99 13.64 -8.34 -4.75
N GLY A 100 12.79 -9.24 -5.16
CA GLY A 100 11.75 -9.84 -4.30
C GLY A 100 10.37 -9.74 -4.93
N ASP A 101 9.38 -10.31 -4.28
CA ASP A 101 7.99 -10.21 -4.72
C ASP A 101 7.38 -8.93 -4.13
N ASP A 102 7.37 -7.86 -4.91
CA ASP A 102 7.06 -6.52 -4.46
C ASP A 102 5.59 -6.11 -4.72
N HIS A 103 5.09 -5.19 -3.93
CA HIS A 103 3.80 -4.56 -4.14
C HIS A 103 3.98 -3.05 -4.26
N LEU A 104 3.85 -2.54 -5.48
CA LEU A 104 4.12 -1.15 -5.83
C LEU A 104 2.82 -0.42 -6.14
N VAL A 105 2.61 0.72 -5.51
CA VAL A 105 1.46 1.61 -5.73
C VAL A 105 1.99 3.02 -6.00
N GLY A 106 1.72 3.56 -7.19
CA GLY A 106 2.04 4.93 -7.54
C GLY A 106 1.15 5.91 -6.76
N GLY A 107 -0.08 6.08 -7.16
CA GLY A 107 -1.07 6.86 -6.44
C GLY A 107 -1.79 7.89 -7.31
N GLU A 108 -1.66 9.18 -7.03
CA GLU A 108 -2.13 10.28 -7.88
C GLU A 108 -0.93 10.89 -8.61
N GLY A 109 -0.95 10.92 -9.93
CA GLY A 109 0.13 11.47 -10.76
C GLY A 109 0.43 10.59 -11.96
N ASN A 110 1.48 10.87 -12.71
CA ASN A 110 1.90 10.03 -13.83
C ASN A 110 3.16 9.27 -13.40
N ASP A 111 2.96 8.07 -12.89
CA ASP A 111 3.97 7.31 -12.18
C ASP A 111 4.76 6.37 -13.10
N ILE A 112 5.98 6.04 -12.69
CA ILE A 112 6.81 5.02 -13.34
C ILE A 112 7.16 3.96 -12.30
N LEU A 113 6.59 2.77 -12.46
CA LEU A 113 6.79 1.63 -11.57
C LEU A 113 7.59 0.52 -12.27
N LYS A 114 8.62 0.02 -11.60
CA LYS A 114 9.39 -1.14 -12.06
C LYS A 114 9.57 -2.16 -10.95
N GLY A 115 9.07 -3.40 -11.18
CA GLY A 115 9.26 -4.53 -10.29
C GLY A 115 10.71 -5.00 -10.28
N PHE A 116 11.28 -5.28 -11.42
CA PHE A 116 12.57 -5.88 -11.75
C PHE A 116 12.59 -7.39 -11.61
N SER A 117 12.81 -7.98 -10.45
CA SER A 117 12.93 -9.44 -10.29
C SER A 117 12.14 -10.00 -9.12
N GLY A 118 11.28 -10.92 -9.41
CA GLY A 118 10.31 -11.54 -8.50
C GLY A 118 8.92 -11.55 -9.12
N ASP A 119 7.94 -12.03 -8.39
CA ASP A 119 6.54 -12.03 -8.82
C ASP A 119 5.85 -10.77 -8.25
N ASP A 120 5.84 -9.69 -9.03
CA ASP A 120 5.47 -8.35 -8.58
C ASP A 120 3.99 -7.99 -8.80
N GLN A 121 3.49 -7.07 -7.97
CA GLN A 121 2.16 -6.48 -8.13
C GLN A 121 2.28 -4.98 -8.27
N LEU A 122 1.82 -4.43 -9.41
CA LEU A 122 1.94 -3.03 -9.76
C LEU A 122 0.56 -2.38 -9.92
N THR A 123 0.37 -1.25 -9.28
CA THR A 123 -0.83 -0.40 -9.42
C THR A 123 -0.38 1.04 -9.62
N GLY A 124 -0.59 1.61 -10.82
CA GLY A 124 -0.27 3.00 -11.10
C GLY A 124 -1.19 3.94 -10.33
N GLY A 125 -2.49 3.88 -10.58
CA GLY A 125 -3.50 4.63 -9.85
C GLY A 125 -4.21 5.69 -10.70
N ILE A 126 -4.20 6.95 -10.26
CA ILE A 126 -4.86 8.06 -10.98
C ILE A 126 -3.82 8.79 -11.82
N GLY A 127 -3.89 8.62 -13.13
CA GLY A 127 -2.97 9.31 -14.05
C GLY A 127 -2.80 8.60 -15.37
N THR A 128 -1.61 8.75 -15.93
CA THR A 128 -1.13 7.97 -17.06
C THR A 128 0.20 7.38 -16.67
N ASP A 129 0.18 6.11 -16.32
CA ASP A 129 1.28 5.45 -15.64
C ASP A 129 2.07 4.53 -16.57
N ALA A 130 3.32 4.24 -16.21
CA ALA A 130 4.16 3.29 -16.90
C ALA A 130 4.60 2.19 -15.93
N LEU A 131 4.12 0.96 -16.19
CA LEU A 131 4.35 -0.20 -15.35
C LEU A 131 5.18 -1.24 -16.10
N ASP A 132 6.33 -1.61 -15.56
CA ASP A 132 7.21 -2.67 -16.06
C ASP A 132 7.42 -3.71 -14.95
N GLY A 133 6.81 -4.89 -15.06
CA GLY A 133 6.98 -5.96 -14.08
C GLY A 133 8.42 -6.45 -14.01
N GLY A 134 8.99 -6.81 -15.12
CA GLY A 134 10.40 -7.26 -15.17
C GLY A 134 10.54 -8.75 -15.42
N ASP A 135 11.30 -9.43 -14.57
CA ASP A 135 11.52 -10.87 -14.61
C ASP A 135 10.68 -11.56 -13.53
N GLY A 136 9.70 -12.36 -13.91
CA GLY A 136 8.81 -13.08 -13.00
C GLY A 136 7.41 -13.27 -13.57
N TYR A 137 6.47 -13.57 -12.71
CA TYR A 137 5.04 -13.57 -13.02
C TYR A 137 4.39 -12.34 -12.38
N ASP A 138 4.31 -11.25 -13.16
CA ASP A 138 3.94 -9.95 -12.66
C ASP A 138 2.48 -9.62 -12.95
N LEU A 139 1.82 -8.97 -12.01
CA LEU A 139 0.43 -8.56 -12.11
C LEU A 139 0.31 -7.04 -12.12
N SER A 140 -0.46 -6.51 -13.06
CA SER A 140 -0.86 -5.11 -13.04
C SER A 140 -2.36 -4.96 -12.81
N TYR A 141 -2.73 -4.00 -11.97
CA TYR A 141 -4.11 -3.66 -11.64
C TYR A 141 -4.35 -2.21 -12.02
N ASP A 142 -4.53 -1.97 -13.34
CA ASP A 142 -4.62 -0.58 -13.77
C ASP A 142 -5.57 -0.31 -14.93
N SER A 143 -5.71 0.97 -15.28
CA SER A 143 -6.67 1.47 -16.25
C SER A 143 -6.19 1.32 -17.69
N ALA A 144 -7.10 1.45 -18.65
CA ALA A 144 -6.80 1.33 -20.09
C ALA A 144 -5.95 2.51 -20.64
N SER A 145 -5.59 3.49 -19.82
CA SER A 145 -4.76 4.65 -20.22
C SER A 145 -3.26 4.43 -19.98
N ASP A 146 -2.89 3.36 -19.29
CA ASP A 146 -1.53 3.14 -18.82
C ASP A 146 -0.69 2.32 -19.79
N ILE A 147 0.62 2.47 -19.70
CA ILE A 147 1.60 1.71 -20.49
C ILE A 147 2.09 0.55 -19.64
N ILE A 148 1.62 -0.66 -19.97
CA ILE A 148 1.95 -1.88 -19.21
C ILE A 148 2.94 -2.72 -20.03
N ILE A 149 4.05 -3.08 -19.40
CA ILE A 149 5.12 -3.87 -20.00
C ILE A 149 5.41 -5.08 -19.09
N LYS A 150 5.50 -6.27 -19.69
CA LYS A 150 5.85 -7.52 -18.99
C LYS A 150 5.02 -7.77 -17.70
N CYS A 151 3.73 -7.53 -17.76
CA CYS A 151 2.79 -7.88 -16.70
C CYS A 151 1.62 -8.68 -17.26
N GLU A 152 1.02 -9.55 -16.45
CA GLU A 152 -0.28 -10.14 -16.69
C GLU A 152 -1.36 -9.19 -16.17
N ILE A 153 -2.26 -8.77 -17.07
CA ILE A 153 -3.34 -7.83 -16.71
C ILE A 153 -4.43 -8.57 -15.95
N GLN A 154 -4.74 -8.13 -14.75
CA GLN A 154 -5.91 -8.57 -13.99
C GLN A 154 -7.09 -7.61 -14.24
N ASN A 155 -8.19 -8.15 -14.79
CA ASN A 155 -9.44 -7.43 -15.06
C ASN A 155 -10.45 -7.57 -13.91
#